data_ea1c3c97fbf11b1faf90998ac8ed4d9d
#
_entry.id   ea1c3c97fbf11b1faf90998ac8ed4d9d
#
_cell.length_a   1.000
_cell.length_b   1.000
_cell.length_c   1.000
_cell.angle_alpha   90.00
_cell.angle_beta   90.00
_cell.angle_gamma   90.00
#
_symmetry.space_group_name_H-M   'P 1'
#
loop_
_entity.id
_entity.type
_entity.pdbx_description
1 polymer ?
#
loop_
_entity_poly.entity_id
_entity_poly.type
_entity_poly.pdbx_seq_one_letter_code
_entity_poly.pdbx_strand_id
1 'polypeptide(L)'
;MTLDQWLRHSQLPRLEARMLLQHAGGYSRVQLVTQGADPLPEAVAAQLDILQTRRLKGEPMAYILGGREFYGRWFEVSPDVLIPRPETEHLVEAVIEHLPANGQVWDLGTGSGAVAVTVALERTDAAVRASDISSGA
;
A
#
# COMPACT_ATOMS: atom_id res chain seq x y z
N MET A 1 19.28 -21.41 -1.78
CA MET A 1 18.14 -21.09 -0.91
C MET A 1 16.88 -21.06 -1.74
N THR A 2 15.80 -21.67 -1.29
CA THR A 2 14.50 -21.61 -1.94
C THR A 2 13.65 -20.47 -1.38
N LEU A 3 12.53 -20.16 -2.05
CA LEU A 3 11.56 -19.15 -1.57
C LEU A 3 11.05 -19.49 -0.16
N ASP A 4 10.69 -20.74 0.08
CA ASP A 4 10.23 -21.22 1.40
C ASP A 4 11.32 -21.15 2.47
N GLN A 5 12.56 -21.44 2.11
CA GLN A 5 13.68 -21.32 3.04
C GLN A 5 13.90 -19.87 3.46
N TRP A 6 13.85 -18.93 2.51
CA TRP A 6 13.97 -17.52 2.84
C TRP A 6 12.83 -17.05 3.77
N LEU A 7 11.59 -17.42 3.46
CA LEU A 7 10.44 -17.08 4.31
C LEU A 7 10.56 -17.62 5.74
N ARG A 8 11.15 -18.81 5.91
CA ARG A 8 11.38 -19.40 7.24
C ARG A 8 12.51 -18.76 8.02
N HIS A 9 13.54 -18.27 7.32
CA HIS A 9 14.73 -17.67 7.96
C HIS A 9 14.60 -16.15 8.11
N SER A 10 13.59 -15.51 7.50
CA SER A 10 13.38 -14.08 7.66
C SER A 10 13.13 -13.71 9.13
N GLN A 11 13.72 -12.61 9.55
CA GLN A 11 13.55 -12.05 10.90
C GLN A 11 12.24 -11.25 11.05
N LEU A 12 11.49 -11.08 9.97
CA LEU A 12 10.23 -10.36 9.96
C LEU A 12 9.04 -11.29 10.26
N PRO A 13 7.93 -10.75 10.75
CA PRO A 13 6.66 -11.48 10.78
C PRO A 13 6.34 -12.08 9.41
N ARG A 14 5.79 -13.29 9.40
CA ARG A 14 5.57 -14.05 8.16
C ARG A 14 4.79 -13.28 7.09
N LEU A 15 3.80 -12.49 7.50
CA LEU A 15 3.03 -11.65 6.58
C LEU A 15 3.92 -10.60 5.90
N GLU A 16 4.73 -9.90 6.67
CA GLU A 16 5.64 -8.86 6.14
C GLU A 16 6.70 -9.47 5.23
N ALA A 17 7.30 -10.58 5.64
CA ALA A 17 8.27 -11.30 4.82
C ALA A 17 7.67 -11.72 3.46
N ARG A 18 6.43 -12.21 3.47
CA ARG A 18 5.70 -12.57 2.25
C ARG A 18 5.47 -11.34 1.36
N MET A 19 5.07 -10.23 1.94
CA MET A 19 4.86 -8.99 1.19
C MET A 19 6.14 -8.51 0.51
N LEU A 20 7.28 -8.57 1.20
CA LEU A 20 8.57 -8.22 0.61
C LEU A 20 8.95 -9.16 -0.54
N LEU A 21 8.75 -10.46 -0.37
CA LEU A 21 9.07 -11.45 -1.39
C LEU A 21 8.20 -11.27 -2.64
N GLN A 22 6.90 -10.99 -2.46
CA GLN A 22 6.00 -10.65 -3.57
C GLN A 22 6.47 -9.39 -4.30
N HIS A 23 6.85 -8.36 -3.56
CA HIS A 23 7.31 -7.09 -4.13
C HIS A 23 8.62 -7.23 -4.90
N ALA A 24 9.63 -7.85 -4.29
CA ALA A 24 10.96 -7.98 -4.87
C ALA A 24 11.00 -8.94 -6.06
N GLY A 25 10.25 -10.04 -5.99
CA GLY A 25 10.26 -11.09 -7.01
C GLY A 25 9.10 -11.04 -7.99
N GLY A 26 8.12 -10.17 -7.78
CA GLY A 26 6.91 -10.10 -8.61
C GLY A 26 6.00 -11.34 -8.48
N TYR A 27 6.11 -12.08 -7.39
CA TYR A 27 5.31 -13.29 -7.19
C TYR A 27 3.89 -12.96 -6.76
N SER A 28 2.92 -13.70 -7.31
CA SER A 28 1.57 -13.72 -6.75
C SER A 28 1.52 -14.56 -5.48
N ARG A 29 0.45 -14.40 -4.69
CA ARG A 29 0.23 -15.23 -3.50
C ARG A 29 0.16 -16.73 -3.83
N VAL A 30 -0.48 -17.07 -4.96
CA VAL A 30 -0.58 -18.45 -5.43
C VAL A 30 0.80 -19.00 -5.81
N GLN A 31 1.62 -18.21 -6.52
CA GLN A 31 2.97 -18.63 -6.90
C GLN A 31 3.85 -18.90 -5.67
N LEU A 32 3.75 -18.12 -4.61
CA LEU A 32 4.50 -18.39 -3.38
C LEU A 32 4.13 -19.74 -2.74
N VAL A 33 2.87 -20.16 -2.89
CA VAL A 33 2.43 -21.47 -2.40
C VAL A 33 2.89 -22.62 -3.32
N THR A 34 2.77 -22.42 -4.63
CA THR A 34 3.06 -23.48 -5.61
C THR A 34 4.53 -23.62 -5.95
N GLN A 35 5.29 -22.52 -5.86
CA GLN A 35 6.70 -22.44 -6.24
C GLN A 35 7.65 -22.27 -5.03
N GLY A 36 7.18 -22.58 -3.82
CA GLY A 36 7.97 -22.40 -2.60
C GLY A 36 9.30 -23.17 -2.59
N ALA A 37 9.35 -24.31 -3.30
CA ALA A 37 10.57 -25.11 -3.44
C ALA A 37 11.51 -24.63 -4.54
N ASP A 38 11.11 -23.63 -5.34
CA ASP A 38 11.95 -23.09 -6.41
C ASP A 38 13.12 -22.30 -5.84
N PRO A 39 14.25 -22.29 -6.55
CA PRO A 39 15.41 -21.49 -6.14
C PRO A 39 15.06 -19.99 -6.09
N LEU A 40 15.51 -19.31 -5.02
CA LEU A 40 15.43 -17.85 -4.92
C LEU A 40 16.50 -17.24 -5.84
N PRO A 41 16.10 -16.42 -6.86
CA PRO A 41 17.09 -15.77 -7.72
C PRO A 41 18.00 -14.83 -6.92
N GLU A 42 19.27 -14.80 -7.25
CA GLU A 42 20.28 -14.01 -6.53
C GLU A 42 19.96 -12.51 -6.50
N ALA A 43 19.47 -11.97 -7.61
CA ALA A 43 19.06 -10.57 -7.68
C ALA A 43 17.88 -10.25 -6.73
N VAL A 44 16.94 -11.18 -6.61
CA VAL A 44 15.80 -11.05 -5.67
C VAL A 44 16.30 -11.16 -4.23
N ALA A 45 17.19 -12.10 -3.94
CA ALA A 45 17.79 -12.25 -2.60
C ALA A 45 18.51 -10.96 -2.16
N ALA A 46 19.33 -10.38 -3.04
CA ALA A 46 20.02 -9.11 -2.75
C ALA A 46 19.05 -7.96 -2.47
N GLN A 47 17.98 -7.86 -3.23
CA GLN A 47 16.94 -6.85 -2.99
C GLN A 47 16.21 -7.08 -1.67
N LEU A 48 15.88 -8.32 -1.35
CA LEU A 48 15.23 -8.69 -0.09
C LEU A 48 16.07 -8.33 1.13
N ASP A 49 17.38 -8.51 1.07
CA ASP A 49 18.29 -8.12 2.16
C ASP A 49 18.22 -6.61 2.45
N ILE A 50 18.17 -5.80 1.40
CA ILE A 50 18.01 -4.35 1.51
C ILE A 50 16.65 -4.00 2.14
N LEU A 51 15.55 -4.56 1.62
CA LEU A 51 14.20 -4.26 2.07
C LEU A 51 13.96 -4.73 3.50
N GLN A 52 14.43 -5.94 3.84
CA GLN A 52 14.34 -6.47 5.20
C GLN A 52 15.11 -5.59 6.19
N THR A 53 16.32 -5.14 5.82
CA THR A 53 17.13 -4.25 6.66
C THR A 53 16.39 -2.93 6.92
N ARG A 54 15.78 -2.33 5.91
CA ARG A 54 14.96 -1.12 6.05
C ARG A 54 13.82 -1.34 7.04
N ARG A 55 13.10 -2.45 6.90
CA ARG A 55 11.98 -2.78 7.78
C ARG A 55 12.43 -3.03 9.23
N LEU A 56 13.51 -3.74 9.44
CA LEU A 56 14.08 -4.00 10.77
C LEU A 56 14.56 -2.73 11.47
N LYS A 57 14.93 -1.69 10.72
CA LYS A 57 15.23 -0.36 11.26
C LYS A 57 14.00 0.46 11.61
N GLY A 58 12.79 -0.07 11.39
CA GLY A 58 11.52 0.57 11.73
C GLY A 58 10.85 1.35 10.61
N GLU A 59 11.36 1.31 9.37
CA GLU A 59 10.67 1.97 8.25
C GLU A 59 9.32 1.31 7.99
N PRO A 60 8.22 2.08 7.83
CA PRO A 60 6.90 1.53 7.55
C PRO A 60 6.86 0.72 6.26
N MET A 61 6.16 -0.42 6.28
CA MET A 61 6.02 -1.29 5.11
C MET A 61 5.49 -0.53 3.88
N ALA A 62 4.52 0.36 4.06
CA ALA A 62 3.95 1.13 2.96
C ALA A 62 4.97 2.02 2.26
N TYR A 63 5.92 2.61 2.98
CA TYR A 63 7.00 3.39 2.38
C TYR A 63 8.03 2.51 1.67
N ILE A 64 8.32 1.34 2.22
CA ILE A 64 9.21 0.35 1.58
C ILE A 64 8.63 -0.16 0.27
N LEU A 65 7.32 -0.46 0.26
CA LEU A 65 6.60 -0.94 -0.91
C LEU A 65 6.21 0.17 -1.89
N GLY A 66 6.27 1.44 -1.45
CA GLY A 66 5.88 2.60 -2.24
C GLY A 66 4.38 2.83 -2.37
N GLY A 67 3.56 2.12 -1.60
CA GLY A 67 2.13 2.26 -1.65
C GLY A 67 1.39 1.40 -0.64
N ARG A 68 0.07 1.60 -0.58
CA ARG A 68 -0.84 0.84 0.29
C ARG A 68 -2.22 0.72 -0.34
N GLU A 69 -2.88 -0.40 -0.09
CA GLU A 69 -4.28 -0.58 -0.45
C GLU A 69 -5.19 0.20 0.50
N PHE A 70 -6.14 0.93 -0.07
CA PHE A 70 -7.18 1.67 0.63
C PHE A 70 -8.48 1.55 -0.17
N TYR A 71 -9.55 1.14 0.47
CA TYR A 71 -10.87 0.94 -0.15
C TYR A 71 -10.80 0.05 -1.42
N GLY A 72 -9.99 -1.01 -1.38
CA GLY A 72 -9.78 -1.94 -2.49
C GLY A 72 -8.90 -1.44 -3.64
N ARG A 73 -8.27 -0.24 -3.50
CA ARG A 73 -7.42 0.37 -4.54
C ARG A 73 -6.02 0.64 -4.00
N TRP A 74 -5.04 0.52 -4.87
CA TRP A 74 -3.66 0.82 -4.53
C TRP A 74 -3.40 2.31 -4.66
N PHE A 75 -2.87 2.91 -3.58
CA PHE A 75 -2.43 4.32 -3.56
C PHE A 75 -0.93 4.38 -3.33
N GLU A 76 -0.24 5.13 -4.17
CA GLU A 76 1.17 5.44 -3.98
C GLU A 76 1.36 6.32 -2.75
N VAL A 77 2.37 6.02 -1.96
CA VAL A 77 2.77 6.80 -0.79
C VAL A 77 4.28 7.01 -0.76
N SER A 78 4.70 8.12 -0.15
CA SER A 78 6.09 8.44 0.14
C SER A 78 6.16 9.07 1.53
N PRO A 79 7.35 9.35 2.08
CA PRO A 79 7.48 10.09 3.34
C PRO A 79 6.85 11.50 3.33
N ASP A 80 6.48 12.03 2.16
CA ASP A 80 5.80 13.32 2.02
C ASP A 80 4.32 13.29 2.41
N VAL A 81 3.74 12.11 2.55
CA VAL A 81 2.33 11.92 2.87
C VAL A 81 2.13 10.93 4.01
N LEU A 82 1.04 11.09 4.75
CA LEU A 82 0.61 10.12 5.74
C LEU A 82 0.09 8.85 5.03
N ILE A 83 0.49 7.70 5.54
CA ILE A 83 -0.02 6.41 5.05
C ILE A 83 -1.53 6.34 5.34
N PRO A 84 -2.38 6.04 4.33
CA PRO A 84 -3.81 5.88 4.54
C PRO A 84 -4.10 4.81 5.61
N ARG A 85 -4.96 5.13 6.57
CA ARG A 85 -5.37 4.20 7.63
C ARG A 85 -6.70 3.54 7.29
N PRO A 86 -6.89 2.26 7.64
CA PRO A 86 -8.14 1.54 7.38
C PRO A 86 -9.38 2.25 7.97
N GLU A 87 -9.24 2.89 9.13
CA GLU A 87 -10.33 3.60 9.80
C GLU A 87 -10.87 4.79 8.98
N THR A 88 -10.03 5.36 8.12
CA THR A 88 -10.42 6.46 7.23
C THR A 88 -11.44 6.02 6.17
N GLU A 89 -11.57 4.73 5.91
CA GLU A 89 -12.63 4.19 5.04
C GLU A 89 -14.03 4.48 5.56
N HIS A 90 -14.21 4.59 6.89
CA HIS A 90 -15.49 5.01 7.49
C HIS A 90 -15.87 6.45 7.11
N LEU A 91 -14.88 7.33 6.99
CA LEU A 91 -15.10 8.69 6.50
C LEU A 91 -15.60 8.69 5.05
N VAL A 92 -14.98 7.87 4.20
CA VAL A 92 -15.40 7.70 2.80
C VAL A 92 -16.84 7.21 2.73
N GLU A 93 -17.19 6.19 3.50
CA GLU A 93 -18.56 5.64 3.55
C GLU A 93 -19.57 6.70 3.97
N ALA A 94 -19.26 7.51 4.99
CA ALA A 94 -20.13 8.59 5.45
C ALA A 94 -20.34 9.65 4.36
N VAL A 95 -19.28 10.03 3.65
CA VAL A 95 -19.36 10.99 2.53
C VAL A 95 -20.23 10.42 1.40
N ILE A 96 -20.02 9.18 1.01
CA ILE A 96 -20.80 8.52 -0.05
C ILE A 96 -22.28 8.50 0.30
N GLU A 97 -22.63 8.19 1.55
CA GLU A 97 -23.99 8.08 2.02
C GLU A 97 -24.71 9.45 2.11
N HIS A 98 -24.01 10.47 2.62
CA HIS A 98 -24.62 11.76 2.97
C HIS A 98 -24.44 12.85 1.92
N LEU A 99 -23.57 12.69 0.95
CA LEU A 99 -23.37 13.68 -0.10
C LEU A 99 -24.61 13.79 -0.99
N PRO A 100 -25.21 15.00 -1.13
CA PRO A 100 -26.32 15.21 -2.05
C PRO A 100 -25.95 14.85 -3.48
N ALA A 101 -26.97 14.54 -4.30
CA ALA A 101 -26.77 14.30 -5.73
C ALA A 101 -26.09 15.54 -6.38
N ASN A 102 -25.09 15.31 -7.22
CA ASN A 102 -24.26 16.33 -7.84
C ASN A 102 -23.54 17.27 -6.82
N GLY A 103 -23.32 16.78 -5.60
CA GLY A 103 -22.69 17.53 -4.52
C GLY A 103 -21.23 17.83 -4.77
N GLN A 104 -20.67 18.69 -3.92
CA GLN A 104 -19.27 19.11 -3.96
C GLN A 104 -18.54 18.64 -2.71
N VAL A 105 -17.32 18.13 -2.88
CA VAL A 105 -16.43 17.72 -1.79
C VAL A 105 -15.08 18.38 -1.94
N TRP A 106 -14.54 18.86 -0.85
CA TRP A 106 -13.17 19.32 -0.78
C TRP A 106 -12.41 18.57 0.31
N ASP A 107 -11.42 17.79 -0.10
CA ASP A 107 -10.53 17.04 0.81
C ASP A 107 -9.31 17.90 1.15
N LEU A 108 -9.34 18.50 2.33
CA LEU A 108 -8.26 19.32 2.85
C LEU A 108 -7.22 18.45 3.55
N GLY A 109 -5.96 18.55 3.14
CA GLY A 109 -4.90 17.67 3.62
C GLY A 109 -5.03 16.28 3.02
N THR A 110 -5.21 16.20 1.73
CA THR A 110 -5.55 14.95 1.00
C THR A 110 -4.46 13.87 1.06
N GLY A 111 -3.19 14.27 1.30
CA GLY A 111 -2.05 13.35 1.34
C GLY A 111 -1.88 12.59 0.03
N SER A 112 -2.01 11.27 0.08
CA SER A 112 -1.97 10.39 -1.11
C SER A 112 -3.18 10.54 -2.04
N GLY A 113 -4.20 11.29 -1.62
CA GLY A 113 -5.47 11.40 -2.34
C GLY A 113 -6.45 10.26 -2.05
N ALA A 114 -6.20 9.44 -1.04
CA ALA A 114 -6.99 8.24 -0.77
C ALA A 114 -8.49 8.53 -0.62
N VAL A 115 -8.87 9.54 0.16
CA VAL A 115 -10.28 9.92 0.34
C VAL A 115 -10.85 10.56 -0.93
N ALA A 116 -10.18 11.58 -1.47
CA ALA A 116 -10.66 12.31 -2.64
C ALA A 116 -10.87 11.43 -3.86
N VAL A 117 -9.88 10.61 -4.20
CA VAL A 117 -9.95 9.71 -5.36
C VAL A 117 -11.03 8.64 -5.15
N THR A 118 -11.11 8.06 -3.95
CA THR A 118 -12.12 7.04 -3.65
C THR A 118 -13.53 7.62 -3.77
N VAL A 119 -13.79 8.79 -3.20
CA VAL A 119 -15.09 9.46 -3.33
C VAL A 119 -15.42 9.77 -4.79
N ALA A 120 -14.46 10.27 -5.55
CA ALA A 120 -14.66 10.57 -6.97
C ALA A 120 -15.01 9.34 -7.81
N LEU A 121 -14.41 8.20 -7.49
CA LEU A 121 -14.67 6.93 -8.19
C LEU A 121 -16.00 6.28 -7.77
N GLU A 122 -16.38 6.40 -6.50
CA GLU A 122 -17.62 5.83 -5.96
C GLU A 122 -18.85 6.72 -6.27
N ARG A 123 -18.67 8.04 -6.34
CA ARG A 123 -19.70 9.04 -6.59
C ARG A 123 -19.33 9.86 -7.83
N THR A 124 -19.59 9.29 -9.01
CA THR A 124 -19.26 9.91 -10.31
C THR A 124 -20.04 11.19 -10.61
N ASP A 125 -21.12 11.45 -9.88
CA ASP A 125 -21.91 12.69 -9.92
C ASP A 125 -21.28 13.83 -9.11
N ALA A 126 -20.34 13.54 -8.21
CA ALA A 126 -19.73 14.52 -7.32
C ALA A 126 -18.61 15.31 -8.01
N ALA A 127 -18.52 16.60 -7.66
CA ALA A 127 -17.34 17.42 -7.95
C ALA A 127 -16.39 17.36 -6.77
N VAL A 128 -15.21 16.77 -6.95
CA VAL A 128 -14.24 16.55 -5.88
C VAL A 128 -12.99 17.41 -6.11
N ARG A 129 -12.59 18.13 -5.07
CA ARG A 129 -11.31 18.87 -4.99
C ARG A 129 -10.45 18.29 -3.90
N ALA A 130 -9.16 18.34 -4.11
CA ALA A 130 -8.16 17.92 -3.13
C ALA A 130 -7.05 18.96 -3.03
N SER A 131 -6.55 19.17 -1.83
CA SER A 131 -5.42 20.07 -1.58
C SER A 131 -4.57 19.56 -0.43
N ASP A 132 -3.31 19.90 -0.44
CA ASP A 132 -2.35 19.57 0.61
C ASP A 132 -1.29 20.67 0.71
N ILE A 133 -0.78 20.89 1.92
CA ILE A 133 0.34 21.79 2.16
C ILE A 133 1.66 21.20 1.70
N SER A 134 1.78 19.87 1.66
CA SER A 134 2.95 19.16 1.18
C SER A 134 3.02 19.21 -0.33
N SER A 135 4.10 19.76 -0.88
CA SER A 135 4.33 19.80 -2.33
C SER A 135 4.60 18.42 -2.94
N GLY A 136 4.99 17.44 -2.12
CA GLY A 136 5.20 16.06 -2.52
C GLY A 136 3.95 15.18 -2.49
N ALA A 137 2.85 15.73 -2.00
CA ALA A 137 1.58 15.01 -1.89
C ALA A 137 0.91 14.73 -3.24
#